data_ac6bfeb29552bcc2395b187f4c9242fb
#
_entry.id   ac6bfeb29552bcc2395b187f4c9242fb
#
_cell.length_a   1.000
_cell.length_b   1.000
_cell.length_c   1.000
_cell.angle_alpha   90.00
_cell.angle_beta   90.00
_cell.angle_gamma   90.00
#
_symmetry.space_group_name_H-M   'P 1'
#
loop_
_entity.id
_entity.type
_entity.pdbx_description
1 polymer ?
#
loop_
_entity_poly.entity_id
_entity_poly.type
_entity_poly.pdbx_seq_one_letter_code
_entity_poly.pdbx_strand_id
1 'polypeptide(L)'
;MPALYGFSGFLYVLAYYVVRHRHRVIREQLAKVFPEKSEAERLVIHKQFLRGFCDMAVELVQSVRMSAEQMRERIQIRNIEVARAYLDAGKTIMLVTSHLCNWEWLLQGMVLRLGYPIDAAYKPLHDAWGERLMLKVRSRFGARLVPA
;
A
#
# COMPACT_ATOMS: atom_id res chain seq x y z
N MET A 1 -5.29 -4.86 17.07
CA MET A 1 -5.86 -4.04 15.95
C MET A 1 -6.62 -2.79 16.41
N PRO A 2 -7.56 -2.80 17.37
CA PRO A 2 -8.28 -1.57 17.73
C PRO A 2 -7.38 -0.39 18.12
N ALA A 3 -6.36 -0.64 18.94
CA ALA A 3 -5.40 0.40 19.35
C ALA A 3 -4.62 1.02 18.16
N LEU A 4 -4.28 0.21 17.14
CA LEU A 4 -3.59 0.67 15.94
C LEU A 4 -4.45 1.66 15.14
N TYR A 5 -5.73 1.32 14.93
CA TYR A 5 -6.65 2.21 14.22
C TYR A 5 -7.08 3.41 15.08
N GLY A 6 -7.04 3.31 16.41
CA GLY A 6 -7.15 4.46 17.29
C GLY A 6 -6.01 5.45 17.09
N PHE A 7 -4.77 4.96 16.99
CA PHE A 7 -3.60 5.77 16.68
C PHE A 7 -3.66 6.36 15.26
N SER A 8 -4.10 5.58 14.27
CA SER A 8 -4.35 6.09 12.91
C SER A 8 -5.37 7.23 12.92
N GLY A 9 -6.45 7.10 13.69
CA GLY A 9 -7.45 8.17 13.87
C GLY A 9 -6.84 9.45 14.43
N PHE A 10 -5.93 9.35 15.40
CA PHE A 10 -5.17 10.50 15.92
C PHE A 10 -4.29 11.12 14.84
N LEU A 11 -3.54 10.31 14.08
CA LEU A 11 -2.73 10.78 12.96
C LEU A 11 -3.57 11.49 11.88
N TYR A 12 -4.76 10.96 11.59
CA TYR A 12 -5.69 11.60 10.66
C TYR A 12 -6.12 12.99 11.15
N VAL A 13 -6.49 13.14 12.43
CA VAL A 13 -6.85 14.44 13.02
C VAL A 13 -5.69 15.42 12.89
N LEU A 14 -4.49 14.99 13.23
CA LEU A 14 -3.27 15.79 13.10
C LEU A 14 -3.02 16.19 11.63
N ALA A 15 -3.05 15.24 10.70
CA ALA A 15 -2.76 15.46 9.29
C ALA A 15 -3.81 16.37 8.62
N TYR A 16 -5.09 16.18 8.95
CA TYR A 16 -6.18 16.91 8.33
C TYR A 16 -6.38 18.30 8.94
N TYR A 17 -6.45 18.42 10.25
CA TYR A 17 -6.87 19.67 10.91
C TYR A 17 -5.69 20.57 11.32
N VAL A 18 -4.53 19.99 11.66
CA VAL A 18 -3.38 20.74 12.17
C VAL A 18 -2.36 21.00 11.04
N VAL A 19 -1.78 19.93 10.50
CA VAL A 19 -0.72 20.03 9.47
C VAL A 19 -1.28 20.44 8.12
N ARG A 20 -2.56 20.13 7.85
CA ARG A 20 -3.23 20.34 6.56
C ARG A 20 -2.44 19.73 5.40
N HIS A 21 -1.96 18.49 5.62
CA HIS A 21 -1.07 17.81 4.71
C HIS A 21 -1.63 17.76 3.28
N ARG A 22 -0.93 18.42 2.36
CA ARG A 22 -1.22 18.43 0.91
C ARG A 22 -2.66 18.81 0.51
N HIS A 23 -3.43 19.49 1.36
CA HIS A 23 -4.82 19.84 1.11
C HIS A 23 -5.05 20.50 -0.24
N ARG A 24 -4.19 21.46 -0.62
CA ARG A 24 -4.31 22.15 -1.91
C ARG A 24 -4.16 21.17 -3.08
N VAL A 25 -3.11 20.36 -3.07
CA VAL A 25 -2.84 19.39 -4.13
C VAL A 25 -3.97 18.36 -4.26
N ILE A 26 -4.46 17.83 -3.13
CA ILE A 26 -5.55 16.84 -3.13
C ILE A 26 -6.83 17.48 -3.69
N ARG A 27 -7.18 18.70 -3.28
CA ARG A 27 -8.37 19.40 -3.78
C ARG A 27 -8.28 19.68 -5.27
N GLU A 28 -7.14 20.14 -5.77
CA GLU A 28 -6.90 20.40 -7.20
C GLU A 28 -7.02 19.09 -8.01
N GLN A 29 -6.46 17.99 -7.52
CA GLN A 29 -6.56 16.69 -8.20
C GLN A 29 -8.00 16.15 -8.18
N LEU A 30 -8.70 16.25 -7.06
CA LEU A 30 -10.10 15.83 -6.96
C LEU A 30 -11.02 16.64 -7.89
N ALA A 31 -10.76 17.93 -8.05
CA ALA A 31 -11.53 18.75 -8.99
C ALA A 31 -11.31 18.34 -10.45
N LYS A 32 -10.10 17.86 -10.80
CA LYS A 32 -9.78 17.36 -12.15
C LYS A 32 -10.35 15.98 -12.42
N VAL A 33 -10.30 15.08 -11.41
CA VAL A 33 -10.70 13.67 -11.56
C VAL A 33 -12.22 13.51 -11.45
N PHE A 34 -12.88 14.34 -10.65
CA PHE A 34 -14.32 14.31 -10.41
C PHE A 34 -14.94 15.69 -10.68
N PRO A 35 -14.88 16.19 -11.93
CA PRO A 35 -15.44 17.50 -12.27
C PRO A 35 -16.96 17.56 -12.06
N GLU A 36 -17.65 16.42 -12.19
CA GLU A 36 -19.09 16.28 -12.03
C GLU A 36 -19.58 16.36 -10.57
N LYS A 37 -18.65 16.19 -9.59
CA LYS A 37 -19.01 16.20 -8.17
C LYS A 37 -18.98 17.62 -7.60
N SER A 38 -19.89 17.88 -6.70
CA SER A 38 -19.90 19.12 -5.91
C SER A 38 -18.66 19.25 -5.01
N GLU A 39 -18.35 20.44 -4.56
CA GLU A 39 -17.25 20.69 -3.63
C GLU A 39 -17.44 19.91 -2.31
N ALA A 40 -18.68 19.81 -1.83
CA ALA A 40 -19.01 19.06 -0.62
C ALA A 40 -18.70 17.56 -0.78
N GLU A 41 -19.06 16.95 -1.90
CA GLU A 41 -18.75 15.54 -2.19
C GLU A 41 -17.25 15.30 -2.32
N ARG A 42 -16.52 16.19 -3.01
CA ARG A 42 -15.05 16.13 -3.11
C ARG A 42 -14.38 16.26 -1.74
N LEU A 43 -14.95 17.07 -0.84
CA LEU A 43 -14.46 17.19 0.54
C LEU A 43 -14.63 15.89 1.32
N VAL A 44 -15.73 15.17 1.14
CA VAL A 44 -15.92 13.83 1.74
C VAL A 44 -14.86 12.86 1.24
N ILE A 45 -14.63 12.81 -0.07
CA ILE A 45 -13.57 11.95 -0.67
C ILE A 45 -12.19 12.32 -0.12
N HIS A 46 -11.87 13.62 0.00
CA HIS A 46 -10.61 14.09 0.58
C HIS A 46 -10.39 13.56 2.01
N LYS A 47 -11.42 13.64 2.86
CA LYS A 47 -11.36 13.13 4.24
C LYS A 47 -11.15 11.61 4.26
N GLN A 48 -11.87 10.88 3.44
CA GLN A 48 -11.75 9.42 3.33
C GLN A 48 -10.37 9.01 2.82
N PHE A 49 -9.84 9.72 1.82
CA PHE A 49 -8.49 9.48 1.29
C PHE A 49 -7.42 9.66 2.37
N LEU A 50 -7.43 10.77 3.10
CA LEU A 50 -6.44 11.00 4.16
C LEU A 50 -6.57 10.02 5.32
N ARG A 51 -7.81 9.60 5.65
CA ARG A 51 -8.01 8.58 6.67
C ARG A 51 -7.41 7.24 6.22
N GLY A 52 -7.73 6.79 5.02
CA GLY A 52 -7.15 5.56 4.46
C GLY A 52 -5.62 5.63 4.33
N PHE A 53 -5.07 6.80 4.00
CA PHE A 53 -3.62 7.00 3.96
C PHE A 53 -2.97 6.86 5.34
N CYS A 54 -3.59 7.38 6.40
CA CYS A 54 -3.11 7.20 7.77
C CYS A 54 -3.23 5.74 8.22
N ASP A 55 -4.32 5.05 7.86
CA ASP A 55 -4.50 3.62 8.15
C ASP A 55 -3.39 2.80 7.47
N MET A 56 -3.12 3.05 6.18
CA MET A 56 -2.05 2.39 5.45
C MET A 56 -0.67 2.64 6.08
N ALA A 57 -0.38 3.86 6.54
CA ALA A 57 0.90 4.19 7.15
C ALA A 57 1.14 3.39 8.45
N VAL A 58 0.14 3.26 9.31
CA VAL A 58 0.27 2.47 10.53
C VAL A 58 0.32 0.96 10.26
N GLU A 59 -0.40 0.48 9.27
CA GLU A 59 -0.35 -0.90 8.80
C GLU A 59 1.02 -1.26 8.24
N LEU A 60 1.64 -0.35 7.49
CA LEU A 60 2.99 -0.52 6.96
C LEU A 60 4.01 -0.72 8.09
N VAL A 61 3.96 0.13 9.12
CA VAL A 61 4.83 -0.01 10.31
C VAL A 61 4.56 -1.34 11.02
N GLN A 62 3.30 -1.73 11.16
CA GLN A 62 2.93 -3.00 11.78
C GLN A 62 3.46 -4.21 11.00
N SER A 63 3.50 -4.14 9.68
CA SER A 63 3.95 -5.26 8.83
C SER A 63 5.38 -5.71 9.16
N VAL A 64 6.21 -4.81 9.73
CA VAL A 64 7.57 -5.15 10.20
C VAL A 64 7.57 -6.25 11.26
N ARG A 65 6.48 -6.39 12.03
CA ARG A 65 6.36 -7.37 13.12
C ARG A 65 5.41 -8.52 12.82
N MET A 66 4.67 -8.48 11.72
CA MET A 66 3.69 -9.52 11.37
C MET A 66 4.40 -10.82 10.96
N SER A 67 3.86 -11.96 11.38
CA SER A 67 4.30 -13.26 10.87
C SER A 67 3.80 -13.50 9.43
N ALA A 68 4.39 -14.50 8.75
CA ALA A 68 3.94 -14.91 7.43
C ALA A 68 2.48 -15.39 7.44
N GLU A 69 2.07 -16.10 8.50
CA GLU A 69 0.69 -16.56 8.71
C GLU A 69 -0.27 -15.39 8.83
N GLN A 70 0.05 -14.42 9.69
CA GLN A 70 -0.74 -13.21 9.87
C GLN A 70 -0.88 -12.42 8.56
N MET A 71 0.18 -12.36 7.75
CA MET A 71 0.12 -11.70 6.44
C MET A 71 -0.77 -12.48 5.46
N ARG A 72 -0.66 -13.83 5.43
CA ARG A 72 -1.52 -14.67 4.60
C ARG A 72 -3.00 -14.56 4.96
N GLU A 73 -3.34 -14.46 6.23
CA GLU A 73 -4.72 -14.28 6.69
C GLU A 73 -5.33 -12.95 6.19
N ARG A 74 -4.51 -11.89 6.12
CA ARG A 74 -4.95 -10.55 5.74
C ARG A 74 -5.03 -10.33 4.25
N ILE A 75 -4.12 -10.95 3.48
CA ILE A 75 -4.09 -10.82 2.03
C ILE A 75 -4.63 -12.08 1.39
N GLN A 76 -5.84 -11.96 0.85
CA GLN A 76 -6.46 -13.00 0.04
C GLN A 76 -6.39 -12.61 -1.42
N ILE A 77 -5.87 -13.51 -2.24
CA ILE A 77 -5.75 -13.32 -3.70
C ILE A 77 -6.72 -14.30 -4.35
N ARG A 78 -7.71 -13.75 -5.04
CA ARG A 78 -8.67 -14.57 -5.80
C ARG A 78 -8.02 -15.02 -7.10
N ASN A 79 -8.40 -16.20 -7.56
CA ASN A 79 -7.95 -16.80 -8.83
C ASN A 79 -6.42 -16.87 -8.97
N ILE A 80 -5.71 -17.08 -7.87
CA ILE A 80 -4.23 -17.18 -7.87
C ILE A 80 -3.74 -18.37 -8.72
N GLU A 81 -4.58 -19.37 -8.90
CA GLU A 81 -4.33 -20.56 -9.76
C GLU A 81 -4.07 -20.16 -11.21
N VAL A 82 -4.65 -19.08 -11.70
CA VAL A 82 -4.39 -18.56 -13.06
C VAL A 82 -2.92 -18.17 -13.21
N ALA A 83 -2.38 -17.42 -12.25
CA ALA A 83 -0.97 -17.02 -12.28
C ALA A 83 -0.05 -18.24 -12.10
N ARG A 84 -0.41 -19.16 -11.20
CA ARG A 84 0.38 -20.38 -10.95
C ARG A 84 0.46 -21.26 -12.19
N ALA A 85 -0.63 -21.46 -12.93
CA ALA A 85 -0.62 -22.26 -14.14
C ALA A 85 0.42 -21.80 -15.17
N TYR A 86 0.63 -20.50 -15.31
CA TYR A 86 1.70 -19.97 -16.17
C TYR A 86 3.08 -20.19 -15.59
N LEU A 87 3.27 -19.99 -14.29
CA LEU A 87 4.54 -20.16 -13.61
C LEU A 87 4.96 -21.63 -13.57
N ASP A 88 4.02 -22.55 -13.31
CA ASP A 88 4.25 -24.01 -13.33
C ASP A 88 4.63 -24.51 -14.73
N ALA A 89 4.14 -23.82 -15.77
CA ALA A 89 4.52 -24.06 -17.17
C ALA A 89 5.87 -23.41 -17.55
N GLY A 90 6.63 -22.86 -16.58
CA GLY A 90 7.93 -22.23 -16.79
C GLY A 90 7.87 -20.85 -17.46
N LYS A 91 6.69 -20.21 -17.50
CA LYS A 91 6.52 -18.88 -18.11
C LYS A 91 6.78 -17.79 -17.08
N THR A 92 7.39 -16.70 -17.54
CA THR A 92 7.48 -15.46 -16.76
C THR A 92 6.17 -14.67 -16.89
N ILE A 93 5.66 -14.15 -15.79
CA ILE A 93 4.50 -13.25 -15.77
C ILE A 93 4.90 -11.87 -15.27
N MET A 94 4.25 -10.85 -15.80
CA MET A 94 4.33 -9.47 -15.29
C MET A 94 3.04 -9.15 -14.57
N LEU A 95 3.15 -8.81 -13.27
CA LEU A 95 2.04 -8.36 -12.45
C LEU A 95 2.00 -6.83 -12.47
N VAL A 96 0.93 -6.27 -12.99
CA VAL A 96 0.69 -4.82 -12.98
C VAL A 96 -0.35 -4.51 -11.93
N THR A 97 -0.05 -3.57 -11.05
CA THR A 97 -0.94 -3.13 -9.97
C THR A 97 -0.98 -1.61 -9.88
N SER A 98 -1.93 -1.11 -9.13
CA SER A 98 -2.10 0.32 -8.85
C SER A 98 -1.82 0.62 -7.38
N HIS A 99 -1.57 1.91 -7.07
CA HIS A 99 -1.39 2.39 -5.70
C HIS A 99 -2.75 2.58 -5.00
N LEU A 100 -3.55 1.49 -4.94
CA LEU A 100 -4.82 1.46 -4.23
C LEU A 100 -4.68 0.70 -2.91
N CYS A 101 -5.34 1.20 -1.88
CA CYS A 101 -5.29 0.60 -0.53
C CYS A 101 -3.85 0.33 -0.07
N ASN A 102 -3.60 -0.82 0.56
CA ASN A 102 -2.27 -1.19 1.04
C ASN A 102 -1.52 -2.05 0.00
N TRP A 103 -0.99 -1.42 -1.05
CA TRP A 103 -0.19 -2.09 -2.09
C TRP A 103 1.12 -2.69 -1.57
N GLU A 104 1.65 -2.18 -0.45
CA GLU A 104 2.85 -2.74 0.17
C GLU A 104 2.57 -4.13 0.76
N TRP A 105 1.41 -4.32 1.36
CA TRP A 105 0.96 -5.64 1.80
C TRP A 105 0.67 -6.57 0.63
N LEU A 106 0.18 -6.02 -0.51
CA LEU A 106 -0.06 -6.82 -1.70
C LEU A 106 1.23 -7.50 -2.17
N LEU A 107 2.36 -6.77 -2.25
CA LEU A 107 3.65 -7.36 -2.62
C LEU A 107 4.04 -8.51 -1.66
N GLN A 108 3.95 -8.27 -0.35
CA GLN A 108 4.27 -9.26 0.67
C GLN A 108 3.36 -10.49 0.60
N GLY A 109 2.06 -10.26 0.40
CA GLY A 109 1.06 -11.32 0.25
C GLY A 109 1.27 -12.14 -1.02
N MET A 110 1.63 -11.49 -2.14
CA MET A 110 1.94 -12.17 -3.41
C MET A 110 3.14 -13.11 -3.27
N VAL A 111 4.24 -12.66 -2.66
CA VAL A 111 5.42 -13.51 -2.38
C VAL A 111 5.01 -14.76 -1.60
N LEU A 112 4.24 -14.56 -0.52
CA LEU A 112 3.82 -15.66 0.36
C LEU A 112 2.79 -16.61 -0.28
N ARG A 113 1.99 -16.12 -1.21
CA ARG A 113 0.89 -16.88 -1.82
C ARG A 113 1.30 -17.57 -3.11
N LEU A 114 2.12 -16.95 -3.95
CA LEU A 114 2.59 -17.58 -5.19
C LEU A 114 3.60 -18.68 -4.93
N GLY A 115 4.53 -18.50 -4.00
CA GLY A 115 5.60 -19.44 -3.74
C GLY A 115 6.71 -19.43 -4.81
N TYR A 116 6.74 -18.39 -5.66
CA TYR A 116 7.73 -18.15 -6.70
C TYR A 116 8.54 -16.88 -6.39
N PRO A 117 9.80 -16.79 -6.89
CA PRO A 117 10.57 -15.55 -6.79
C PRO A 117 9.83 -14.39 -7.45
N ILE A 118 9.76 -13.25 -6.77
CA ILE A 118 9.16 -12.02 -7.30
C ILE A 118 10.21 -10.94 -7.34
N ASP A 119 10.40 -10.36 -8.53
CA ASP A 119 11.17 -9.14 -8.74
C ASP A 119 10.23 -7.95 -8.76
N ALA A 120 10.45 -6.98 -7.87
CA ALA A 120 9.64 -5.78 -7.76
C ALA A 120 10.45 -4.55 -8.14
N ALA A 121 10.09 -3.92 -9.26
CA ALA A 121 10.66 -2.63 -9.65
C ALA A 121 10.16 -1.54 -8.70
N TYR A 122 11.06 -0.68 -8.24
CA TYR A 122 10.71 0.40 -7.32
C TYR A 122 11.58 1.63 -7.55
N LYS A 123 11.04 2.80 -7.22
CA LYS A 123 11.79 4.05 -7.20
C LYS A 123 12.39 4.27 -5.82
N PRO A 124 13.73 4.41 -5.68
CA PRO A 124 14.37 4.71 -4.42
C PRO A 124 13.85 6.01 -3.80
N LEU A 125 13.74 6.04 -2.47
CA LEU A 125 13.36 7.23 -1.73
C LEU A 125 14.58 8.13 -1.52
N HIS A 126 14.35 9.44 -1.50
CA HIS A 126 15.42 10.41 -1.24
C HIS A 126 15.91 10.39 0.21
N ASP A 127 15.03 10.04 1.15
CA ASP A 127 15.36 9.91 2.56
C ASP A 127 15.96 8.54 2.87
N ALA A 128 17.20 8.50 3.36
CA ALA A 128 17.95 7.28 3.63
C ALA A 128 17.34 6.40 4.74
N TRP A 129 16.62 6.99 5.69
CA TRP A 129 15.94 6.23 6.74
C TRP A 129 14.70 5.55 6.20
N GLY A 130 13.85 6.31 5.49
CA GLY A 130 12.65 5.80 4.83
C GLY A 130 12.99 4.72 3.81
N GLU A 131 14.06 4.92 3.01
CA GLU A 131 14.54 3.93 2.05
C GLU A 131 14.89 2.61 2.75
N ARG A 132 15.69 2.64 3.82
CA ARG A 132 16.04 1.43 4.58
C ARG A 132 14.83 0.72 5.17
N LEU A 133 13.87 1.48 5.69
CA LEU A 133 12.62 0.93 6.21
C LEU A 133 11.83 0.23 5.10
N MET A 134 11.66 0.88 3.95
CA MET A 134 10.90 0.34 2.82
C MET A 134 11.58 -0.91 2.22
N LEU A 135 12.90 -0.90 2.06
CA LEU A 135 13.65 -2.06 1.62
C LEU A 135 13.44 -3.25 2.57
N LYS A 136 13.54 -3.02 3.89
CA LYS A 136 13.31 -4.04 4.90
C LYS A 136 11.88 -4.61 4.87
N VAL A 137 10.88 -3.74 4.69
CA VAL A 137 9.47 -4.15 4.63
C VAL A 137 9.21 -4.96 3.36
N ARG A 138 9.64 -4.46 2.20
CA ARG A 138 9.35 -5.08 0.90
C ARG A 138 10.06 -6.40 0.69
N SER A 139 11.33 -6.52 1.12
CA SER A 139 12.10 -7.75 0.97
C SER A 139 11.84 -8.81 2.04
N ARG A 140 11.04 -8.51 3.05
CA ARG A 140 10.89 -9.32 4.26
C ARG A 140 10.52 -10.77 4.02
N PHE A 141 9.69 -11.04 3.03
CA PHE A 141 9.24 -12.39 2.70
C PHE A 141 9.89 -12.95 1.42
N GLY A 142 10.97 -12.31 0.94
CA GLY A 142 11.78 -12.84 -0.16
C GLY A 142 11.56 -12.17 -1.53
N ALA A 143 10.86 -11.01 -1.60
CA ALA A 143 10.86 -10.22 -2.82
C ALA A 143 12.27 -9.68 -3.11
N ARG A 144 12.71 -9.74 -4.37
CA ARG A 144 13.91 -9.08 -4.85
C ARG A 144 13.55 -7.69 -5.37
N LEU A 145 14.23 -6.67 -4.88
CA LEU A 145 13.92 -5.28 -5.21
C LEU A 145 14.88 -4.78 -6.27
N VAL A 146 14.34 -4.28 -7.38
CA VAL A 146 15.09 -3.78 -8.53
C VAL A 146 14.86 -2.27 -8.61
N PRO A 147 15.87 -1.43 -8.35
CA PRO A 147 15.74 0.02 -8.50
C PRO A 147 15.53 0.38 -9.98
N ALA A 148 14.57 1.29 -10.26
CA ALA A 148 14.20 1.77 -11.58
C ALA A 148 14.66 3.22 -11.81
#